data_1835f901e958b33fa1dde0dd89813e44
#
_entry.id   1835f901e958b33fa1dde0dd89813e44
#
_cell.length_a   1.000
_cell.length_b   1.000
_cell.length_c   1.000
_cell.angle_alpha   90.00
_cell.angle_beta   90.00
_cell.angle_gamma   90.00
#
_symmetry.space_group_name_H-M   'P 1'
#
loop_
_entity.id
_entity.type
_entity.pdbx_description
1 polymer ?
#
loop_
_entity_poly.entity_id
_entity_poly.type
_entity_poly.pdbx_seq_one_letter_code
_entity_poly.pdbx_strand_id
1 'polypeptide(L)'
;RHFKPGFKCIVLLRDLMDVFASYMKWYTENPDSFVNKLGKTDEEKLLALMKEEGAIVKEIKSIQTAHNYPNMCHFIKYNDLVANPEKIFQELYKFLEEPYYPHYFENLKQININDIEYDDTVVGKNMHTIRPTVKKETNNYIVPKSIRERYGHIKI
;
A
#
# COMPACT_ATOMS: atom_id res chain seq x y z
N ARG A 1 4.45 -22.12 -6.11
CA ARG A 1 3.25 -21.64 -6.84
C ARG A 1 3.69 -21.26 -8.23
N HIS A 2 3.14 -21.93 -9.23
CA HIS A 2 3.46 -21.61 -10.63
C HIS A 2 2.44 -20.57 -11.11
N PHE A 3 2.92 -19.41 -11.53
CA PHE A 3 2.09 -18.44 -12.24
C PHE A 3 1.69 -19.01 -13.60
N LYS A 4 0.45 -18.81 -14.00
CA LYS A 4 0.00 -19.20 -15.35
C LYS A 4 0.80 -18.40 -16.38
N PRO A 5 1.16 -18.98 -17.53
CA PRO A 5 1.76 -18.23 -18.64
C PRO A 5 0.87 -17.03 -19.01
N GLY A 6 1.48 -15.85 -19.20
CA GLY A 6 0.74 -14.61 -19.50
C GLY A 6 0.19 -13.85 -18.28
N PHE A 7 0.44 -14.33 -17.06
CA PHE A 7 0.08 -13.57 -15.85
C PHE A 7 0.90 -12.27 -15.76
N LYS A 8 0.22 -11.16 -15.53
CA LYS A 8 0.83 -9.85 -15.29
C LYS A 8 0.49 -9.39 -13.88
N CYS A 9 1.47 -8.81 -13.19
CA CYS A 9 1.35 -8.35 -11.81
C CYS A 9 1.72 -6.87 -11.73
N ILE A 10 0.93 -6.11 -11.00
CA ILE A 10 1.22 -4.71 -10.68
C ILE A 10 1.75 -4.66 -9.25
N VAL A 11 2.91 -4.05 -9.07
CA VAL A 11 3.57 -3.91 -7.78
C VAL A 11 3.63 -2.43 -7.41
N LEU A 12 2.88 -2.03 -6.39
CA LEU A 12 2.90 -0.66 -5.88
C LEU A 12 4.01 -0.52 -4.84
N LEU A 13 4.94 0.41 -5.09
CA LEU A 13 6.06 0.71 -4.21
C LEU A 13 5.79 2.00 -3.42
N ARG A 14 6.12 1.99 -2.13
CA ARG A 14 6.01 3.16 -1.27
C ARG A 14 7.19 3.22 -0.30
N ASP A 15 7.66 4.44 0.02
CA ASP A 15 8.72 4.64 1.02
C ASP A 15 8.35 3.96 2.34
N LEU A 16 9.31 3.24 2.94
CA LEU A 16 9.07 2.44 4.14
C LEU A 16 8.66 3.29 5.34
N MET A 17 9.20 4.51 5.47
CA MET A 17 8.81 5.41 6.54
C MET A 17 7.37 5.91 6.35
N ASP A 18 6.94 6.16 5.11
CA ASP A 18 5.55 6.49 4.80
C ASP A 18 4.60 5.30 5.08
N VAL A 19 5.07 4.07 4.84
CA VAL A 19 4.33 2.84 5.19
C VAL A 19 4.16 2.74 6.71
N PHE A 20 5.24 2.90 7.48
CA PHE A 20 5.17 2.90 8.93
C PHE A 20 4.22 3.97 9.47
N ALA A 21 4.33 5.20 8.97
CA ALA A 21 3.46 6.29 9.39
C ALA A 21 1.98 6.00 9.05
N SER A 22 1.71 5.37 7.91
CA SER A 22 0.34 4.98 7.51
C SER A 22 -0.23 3.91 8.44
N TYR A 23 0.56 2.89 8.77
CA TYR A 23 0.16 1.87 9.73
C TYR A 23 -0.16 2.47 11.10
N MET A 24 0.73 3.31 11.63
CA MET A 24 0.56 3.88 12.97
C MET A 24 -0.65 4.82 13.05
N LYS A 25 -0.92 5.60 12.00
CA LYS A 25 -2.15 6.39 11.91
C LYS A 25 -3.38 5.49 11.99
N TRP A 26 -3.42 4.45 11.15
CA TRP A 26 -4.56 3.52 11.12
C TRP A 26 -4.77 2.81 12.47
N TYR A 27 -3.69 2.44 13.19
CA TYR A 27 -3.80 1.80 14.50
C TYR A 27 -4.31 2.73 15.58
N THR A 28 -3.97 4.01 15.51
CA THR A 28 -4.52 5.03 16.41
C THR A 28 -6.02 5.17 16.21
N GLU A 29 -6.48 5.10 14.97
CA GLU A 29 -7.91 5.18 14.62
C GLU A 29 -8.65 3.86 14.89
N ASN A 30 -7.94 2.73 15.06
CA ASN A 30 -8.50 1.39 15.28
C ASN A 30 -7.85 0.71 16.50
N PRO A 31 -8.20 1.12 17.74
CA PRO A 31 -7.53 0.63 18.95
C PRO A 31 -7.68 -0.88 19.18
N ASP A 32 -8.73 -1.50 18.65
CA ASP A 32 -8.97 -2.95 18.76
C ASP A 32 -8.22 -3.77 17.69
N SER A 33 -7.49 -3.12 16.78
CA SER A 33 -6.73 -3.82 15.73
C SER A 33 -5.71 -4.78 16.33
N PHE A 34 -5.45 -5.87 15.60
CA PHE A 34 -4.50 -6.90 16.05
C PHE A 34 -3.09 -6.33 16.30
N VAL A 35 -2.71 -5.26 15.62
CA VAL A 35 -1.36 -4.68 15.77
C VAL A 35 -1.19 -3.96 17.10
N ASN A 36 -2.26 -3.44 17.68
CA ASN A 36 -2.19 -2.90 19.03
C ASN A 36 -1.84 -3.98 20.08
N LYS A 37 -2.00 -5.26 19.71
CA LYS A 37 -1.59 -6.40 20.53
C LYS A 37 -0.13 -6.82 20.32
N LEU A 38 0.57 -6.27 19.31
CA LEU A 38 1.95 -6.61 18.98
C LEU A 38 2.99 -5.95 19.89
N GLY A 39 2.62 -4.90 20.62
CA GLY A 39 3.50 -4.18 21.52
C GLY A 39 2.78 -3.11 22.31
N LYS A 40 3.39 -2.63 23.38
CA LYS A 40 2.87 -1.56 24.24
C LYS A 40 3.24 -0.18 23.67
N THR A 41 4.41 -0.06 23.05
CA THR A 41 4.90 1.17 22.45
C THR A 41 4.82 1.09 20.93
N ASP A 42 4.84 2.26 20.29
CA ASP A 42 4.85 2.35 18.82
C ASP A 42 6.12 1.69 18.24
N GLU A 43 7.24 1.84 18.92
CA GLU A 43 8.49 1.18 18.53
C GLU A 43 8.37 -0.35 18.55
N GLU A 44 7.80 -0.92 19.62
CA GLU A 44 7.58 -2.37 19.73
C GLU A 44 6.67 -2.89 18.63
N LYS A 45 5.60 -2.14 18.31
CA LYS A 45 4.66 -2.49 17.22
C LYS A 45 5.38 -2.49 15.87
N LEU A 46 6.14 -1.44 15.57
CA LEU A 46 6.88 -1.32 14.31
C LEU A 46 7.97 -2.39 14.21
N LEU A 47 8.68 -2.69 15.29
CA LEU A 47 9.64 -3.79 15.33
C LEU A 47 8.96 -5.16 15.09
N ALA A 48 7.77 -5.36 15.62
CA ALA A 48 7.02 -6.61 15.39
C ALA A 48 6.60 -6.77 13.92
N LEU A 49 6.23 -5.68 13.22
CA LEU A 49 5.95 -5.71 11.78
C LEU A 49 7.19 -6.02 10.93
N MET A 50 8.38 -5.75 11.46
CA MET A 50 9.68 -5.99 10.82
C MET A 50 10.35 -7.30 11.26
N LYS A 51 9.68 -8.16 12.02
CA LYS A 51 10.13 -9.54 12.26
C LYS A 51 10.02 -10.37 10.99
N GLU A 52 10.71 -11.51 10.94
CA GLU A 52 10.74 -12.40 9.77
C GLU A 52 9.34 -12.79 9.26
N GLU A 53 8.42 -13.06 10.18
CA GLU A 53 7.02 -13.39 9.89
C GLU A 53 6.09 -12.16 9.91
N GLY A 54 6.65 -10.98 10.08
CA GLY A 54 5.91 -9.73 10.12
C GLY A 54 5.35 -9.33 8.75
N ALA A 55 4.25 -8.60 8.75
CA ALA A 55 3.55 -8.24 7.52
C ALA A 55 4.46 -7.48 6.55
N ILE A 56 5.21 -6.47 7.03
CA ILE A 56 6.04 -5.63 6.17
C ILE A 56 7.22 -6.41 5.58
N VAL A 57 7.86 -7.31 6.35
CA VAL A 57 8.97 -8.13 5.81
C VAL A 57 8.47 -9.08 4.74
N LYS A 58 7.29 -9.67 4.89
CA LYS A 58 6.68 -10.51 3.85
C LYS A 58 6.43 -9.72 2.57
N GLU A 59 5.96 -8.49 2.68
CA GLU A 59 5.77 -7.59 1.54
C GLU A 59 7.10 -7.26 0.86
N ILE A 60 8.13 -6.89 1.61
CA ILE A 60 9.48 -6.62 1.07
C ILE A 60 10.03 -7.84 0.34
N LYS A 61 9.95 -9.04 0.93
CA LYS A 61 10.36 -10.30 0.29
C LYS A 61 9.58 -10.56 -1.01
N SER A 62 8.27 -10.26 -1.02
CA SER A 62 7.44 -10.39 -2.21
C SER A 62 7.85 -9.42 -3.32
N ILE A 63 8.17 -8.17 -3.00
CA ILE A 63 8.69 -7.17 -3.92
C ILE A 63 10.05 -7.61 -4.49
N GLN A 64 10.96 -8.08 -3.63
CA GLN A 64 12.26 -8.62 -4.06
C GLN A 64 12.10 -9.81 -5.01
N THR A 65 11.13 -10.69 -4.73
CA THR A 65 10.82 -11.81 -5.62
C THR A 65 10.28 -11.32 -6.96
N ALA A 66 9.40 -10.30 -6.96
CA ALA A 66 8.83 -9.73 -8.19
C ALA A 66 9.91 -9.15 -9.12
N HIS A 67 11.02 -8.63 -8.59
CA HIS A 67 12.15 -8.13 -9.39
C HIS A 67 12.82 -9.20 -10.27
N ASN A 68 12.68 -10.47 -9.91
CA ASN A 68 13.17 -11.58 -10.72
C ASN A 68 12.28 -11.87 -11.94
N TYR A 69 11.13 -11.20 -12.06
CA TYR A 69 10.15 -11.40 -13.13
C TYR A 69 9.79 -10.09 -13.84
N PRO A 70 10.77 -9.36 -14.44
CA PRO A 70 10.54 -8.01 -14.99
C PRO A 70 9.53 -7.97 -16.14
N ASN A 71 9.39 -9.07 -16.88
CA ASN A 71 8.41 -9.16 -17.97
C ASN A 71 6.97 -9.43 -17.48
N MET A 72 6.83 -9.85 -16.22
CA MET A 72 5.53 -10.17 -15.62
C MET A 72 5.10 -9.13 -14.58
N CYS A 73 6.01 -8.29 -14.09
CA CYS A 73 5.77 -7.35 -13.00
C CYS A 73 6.02 -5.92 -13.46
N HIS A 74 5.02 -5.06 -13.28
CA HIS A 74 5.14 -3.61 -13.50
C HIS A 74 5.18 -2.90 -12.15
N PHE A 75 6.24 -2.12 -11.93
CA PHE A 75 6.46 -1.43 -10.67
C PHE A 75 6.00 0.02 -10.76
N ILE A 76 5.11 0.41 -9.86
CA ILE A 76 4.57 1.77 -9.79
C ILE A 76 4.96 2.37 -8.44
N LYS A 77 5.60 3.54 -8.45
CA LYS A 77 5.85 4.29 -7.21
C LYS A 77 4.59 5.06 -6.81
N TYR A 78 4.19 4.94 -5.56
CA TYR A 78 3.03 5.64 -5.01
C TYR A 78 3.09 7.16 -5.26
N ASN A 79 4.26 7.77 -5.07
CA ASN A 79 4.41 9.22 -5.27
C ASN A 79 4.19 9.61 -6.74
N ASP A 80 4.63 8.81 -7.71
CA ASP A 80 4.43 9.07 -9.13
C ASP A 80 2.94 8.89 -9.50
N LEU A 81 2.32 7.84 -8.96
CA LEU A 81 0.88 7.59 -9.16
C LEU A 81 0.02 8.76 -8.68
N VAL A 82 0.27 9.28 -7.48
CA VAL A 82 -0.54 10.38 -6.95
C VAL A 82 -0.19 11.74 -7.55
N ALA A 83 1.01 11.90 -8.10
CA ALA A 83 1.43 13.14 -8.78
C ALA A 83 0.87 13.23 -10.21
N ASN A 84 0.81 12.11 -10.93
CA ASN A 84 0.34 12.08 -12.30
C ASN A 84 -0.37 10.75 -12.63
N PRO A 85 -1.57 10.54 -12.05
CA PRO A 85 -2.28 9.27 -12.16
C PRO A 85 -2.63 8.92 -13.61
N GLU A 86 -3.03 9.88 -14.44
CA GLU A 86 -3.36 9.66 -15.85
C GLU A 86 -2.19 9.02 -16.63
N LYS A 87 -1.00 9.59 -16.50
CA LYS A 87 0.21 9.07 -17.15
C LYS A 87 0.52 7.64 -16.69
N ILE A 88 0.47 7.39 -15.38
CA ILE A 88 0.76 6.07 -14.81
C ILE A 88 -0.25 5.02 -15.30
N PHE A 89 -1.54 5.38 -15.39
CA PHE A 89 -2.54 4.48 -15.94
C PHE A 89 -2.33 4.18 -17.42
N GLN A 90 -1.94 5.18 -18.23
CA GLN A 90 -1.59 4.96 -19.64
C GLN A 90 -0.40 3.99 -19.80
N GLU A 91 0.64 4.12 -18.97
CA GLU A 91 1.79 3.21 -18.93
C GLU A 91 1.36 1.80 -18.48
N LEU A 92 0.47 1.72 -17.49
CA LEU A 92 -0.08 0.47 -17.00
C LEU A 92 -0.87 -0.29 -18.07
N TYR A 93 -1.75 0.39 -18.81
CA TYR A 93 -2.51 -0.23 -19.89
C TYR A 93 -1.62 -0.74 -21.02
N LYS A 94 -0.53 -0.02 -21.34
CA LYS A 94 0.51 -0.51 -22.29
C LYS A 94 1.17 -1.78 -21.78
N PHE A 95 1.53 -1.84 -20.50
CA PHE A 95 2.10 -3.04 -19.90
C PHE A 95 1.11 -4.21 -19.92
N LEU A 96 -0.17 -3.96 -19.65
CA LEU A 96 -1.22 -4.98 -19.68
C LEU A 96 -1.54 -5.45 -21.11
N GLU A 97 -1.11 -4.71 -22.14
CA GLU A 97 -1.46 -4.94 -23.55
C GLU A 97 -2.96 -4.79 -23.81
N GLU A 98 -3.59 -3.90 -23.04
CA GLU A 98 -5.01 -3.61 -23.14
C GLU A 98 -5.25 -2.21 -23.74
N PRO A 99 -6.35 -1.99 -24.44
CA PRO A 99 -6.76 -0.66 -24.86
C PRO A 99 -6.95 0.26 -23.65
N TYR A 100 -6.41 1.47 -23.75
CA TYR A 100 -6.58 2.45 -22.66
C TYR A 100 -8.06 2.79 -22.46
N TYR A 101 -8.51 2.68 -21.21
CA TYR A 101 -9.81 3.15 -20.78
C TYR A 101 -9.62 4.41 -19.91
N PRO A 102 -10.28 5.55 -20.25
CA PRO A 102 -10.17 6.78 -19.46
C PRO A 102 -10.69 6.61 -18.04
N HIS A 103 -9.91 7.06 -17.06
CA HIS A 103 -10.28 7.04 -15.66
C HIS A 103 -10.50 8.44 -15.12
N TYR A 104 -11.35 8.55 -14.11
CA TYR A 104 -11.52 9.76 -13.33
C TYR A 104 -10.66 9.65 -12.07
N PHE A 105 -9.97 10.72 -11.70
CA PHE A 105 -9.12 10.78 -10.51
C PHE A 105 -9.61 11.81 -9.49
N GLU A 106 -10.73 12.45 -9.80
CA GLU A 106 -11.43 13.42 -8.97
C GLU A 106 -12.93 13.08 -8.93
N ASN A 107 -13.61 13.61 -7.91
CA ASN A 107 -15.04 13.38 -7.70
C ASN A 107 -15.41 11.89 -7.62
N LEU A 108 -14.48 11.07 -7.11
CA LEU A 108 -14.70 9.66 -6.91
C LEU A 108 -15.75 9.44 -5.82
N LYS A 109 -16.60 8.45 -6.02
CA LYS A 109 -17.66 8.10 -5.07
C LYS A 109 -17.55 6.62 -4.71
N GLN A 110 -17.90 6.30 -3.47
CA GLN A 110 -18.14 4.91 -3.08
C GLN A 110 -19.30 4.35 -3.93
N ILE A 111 -19.08 3.20 -4.54
CA ILE A 111 -20.09 2.51 -5.32
C ILE A 111 -20.66 1.37 -4.47
N ASN A 112 -21.98 1.35 -4.33
CA ASN A 112 -22.66 0.21 -3.75
C ASN A 112 -22.83 -0.85 -4.84
N ILE A 113 -22.49 -2.09 -4.53
CA ILE A 113 -22.69 -3.24 -5.44
C ILE A 113 -23.92 -3.98 -4.96
N ASN A 114 -24.95 -4.10 -5.82
CA ASN A 114 -26.24 -4.71 -5.47
C ASN A 114 -26.88 -4.07 -4.22
N ASP A 115 -26.83 -2.74 -4.12
CA ASP A 115 -27.31 -1.96 -2.97
C ASP A 115 -26.65 -2.29 -1.63
N ILE A 116 -25.55 -3.03 -1.65
CA ILE A 116 -24.73 -3.32 -0.47
C ILE A 116 -23.61 -2.29 -0.40
N GLU A 117 -23.61 -1.49 0.66
CA GLU A 117 -22.50 -0.60 0.99
C GLU A 117 -21.29 -1.44 1.41
N TYR A 118 -20.12 -1.10 0.85
CA TYR A 118 -18.88 -1.77 1.26
C TYR A 118 -18.57 -1.43 2.72
N ASP A 119 -18.56 -2.44 3.57
CA ASP A 119 -18.27 -2.34 4.99
C ASP A 119 -16.95 -3.07 5.32
N ASP A 120 -15.94 -2.33 5.71
CA ASP A 120 -14.64 -2.86 6.13
C ASP A 120 -14.43 -2.81 7.66
N THR A 121 -15.51 -2.57 8.42
CA THR A 121 -15.44 -2.46 9.90
C THR A 121 -14.86 -3.71 10.56
N VAL A 122 -14.99 -4.87 9.93
CA VAL A 122 -14.40 -6.14 10.40
C VAL A 122 -12.86 -6.08 10.46
N VAL A 123 -12.23 -5.35 9.53
CA VAL A 123 -10.77 -5.20 9.48
C VAL A 123 -10.29 -3.87 10.06
N GLY A 124 -11.17 -2.89 10.18
CA GLY A 124 -10.91 -1.58 10.75
C GLY A 124 -11.56 -0.45 9.97
N LYS A 125 -11.92 0.62 10.65
CA LYS A 125 -12.58 1.76 10.02
C LYS A 125 -11.66 2.46 9.02
N ASN A 126 -12.23 2.91 7.91
CA ASN A 126 -11.58 3.73 6.87
C ASN A 126 -10.40 3.05 6.14
N MET A 127 -10.29 1.71 6.17
CA MET A 127 -9.18 1.02 5.53
C MET A 127 -9.30 1.06 4.00
N HIS A 128 -10.49 0.83 3.47
CA HIS A 128 -10.76 0.76 2.03
C HIS A 128 -11.78 1.80 1.53
N THR A 129 -12.09 2.79 2.35
CA THR A 129 -13.01 3.86 1.96
C THR A 129 -12.46 4.64 0.77
N ILE A 130 -13.25 4.75 -0.30
CA ILE A 130 -12.87 5.51 -1.49
C ILE A 130 -12.81 7.00 -1.14
N ARG A 131 -11.70 7.62 -1.44
CA ARG A 131 -11.51 9.07 -1.27
C ARG A 131 -11.92 9.81 -2.53
N PRO A 132 -12.46 11.02 -2.40
CA PRO A 132 -13.01 11.73 -3.56
C PRO A 132 -11.96 12.15 -4.59
N THR A 133 -10.68 12.12 -4.25
CA THR A 133 -9.60 12.55 -5.13
C THR A 133 -8.35 11.70 -4.90
N VAL A 134 -7.69 11.30 -5.99
CA VAL A 134 -6.36 10.68 -5.95
C VAL A 134 -5.33 11.77 -5.68
N LYS A 135 -4.82 11.82 -4.46
CA LYS A 135 -3.80 12.78 -4.04
C LYS A 135 -2.91 12.22 -2.93
N LYS A 136 -1.72 12.79 -2.78
CA LYS A 136 -0.85 12.46 -1.66
C LYS A 136 -1.53 12.89 -0.35
N GLU A 137 -1.63 11.96 0.59
CA GLU A 137 -2.09 12.29 1.93
C GLU A 137 -0.94 12.80 2.79
N THR A 138 -1.25 13.81 3.56
CA THR A 138 -0.37 14.25 4.64
C THR A 138 -0.56 13.33 5.83
N ASN A 139 0.54 12.78 6.32
CA ASN A 139 0.56 12.03 7.56
C ASN A 139 1.53 12.71 8.52
N ASN A 140 1.01 13.19 9.64
CA ASN A 140 1.77 13.93 10.64
C ASN A 140 2.43 13.00 11.67
N TYR A 141 2.29 11.68 11.53
CA TYR A 141 2.94 10.74 12.43
C TYR A 141 4.45 10.74 12.20
N ILE A 142 5.19 10.94 13.28
CA ILE A 142 6.65 10.94 13.26
C ILE A 142 7.14 9.56 13.69
N VAL A 143 7.72 8.83 12.75
CA VAL A 143 8.33 7.51 13.02
C VAL A 143 9.45 7.69 14.06
N PRO A 144 9.51 6.85 15.12
CA PRO A 144 10.55 6.92 16.14
C PRO A 144 11.97 6.95 15.56
N LYS A 145 12.86 7.72 16.19
CA LYS A 145 14.24 7.92 15.71
C LYS A 145 14.98 6.60 15.57
N SER A 146 14.89 5.72 16.54
CA SER A 146 15.48 4.36 16.53
C SER A 146 15.06 3.52 15.31
N ILE A 147 13.77 3.60 14.94
CA ILE A 147 13.23 2.92 13.77
C ILE A 147 13.76 3.53 12.48
N ARG A 148 13.82 4.87 12.39
CA ARG A 148 14.38 5.56 11.22
C ARG A 148 15.87 5.25 11.01
N GLU A 149 16.66 5.24 12.07
CA GLU A 149 18.09 4.89 12.03
C GLU A 149 18.29 3.44 11.61
N ARG A 150 17.44 2.53 12.09
CA ARG A 150 17.54 1.10 11.82
C ARG A 150 17.09 0.72 10.40
N TYR A 151 16.04 1.32 9.88
CA TYR A 151 15.38 0.90 8.65
C TYR A 151 15.32 1.95 7.53
N GLY A 152 15.71 3.20 7.79
CA GLY A 152 15.66 4.28 6.81
C GLY A 152 16.57 4.10 5.59
N HIS A 153 17.52 3.17 5.65
CA HIS A 153 18.38 2.80 4.53
C HIS A 153 17.69 1.86 3.52
N ILE A 154 16.60 1.20 3.91
CA ILE A 154 15.86 0.28 3.03
C ILE A 154 15.11 1.11 1.99
N LYS A 155 15.46 0.92 0.72
CA LYS A 155 14.77 1.52 -0.41
C LYS A 155 13.88 0.48 -1.07
N ILE A 156 12.61 0.81 -1.24
CA ILE A 156 11.60 -0.03 -1.88
C ILE A 156 11.12 0.69 -3.13
#